data_967e150503dcd358536db22fff08cd7c
#
_entry.id   967e150503dcd358536db22fff08cd7c
#
_cell.length_a   1.000
_cell.length_b   1.000
_cell.length_c   1.000
_cell.angle_alpha   90.00
_cell.angle_beta   90.00
_cell.angle_gamma   90.00
#
_symmetry.space_group_name_H-M   'P 1'
#
loop_
_entity.id
_entity.type
_entity.pdbx_description
1 polymer ?
#
loop_
_entity_poly.entity_id
_entity_poly.type
_entity_poly.pdbx_seq_one_letter_code
_entity_poly.pdbx_strand_id
1 'polypeptide(L)'
;NGLATMFLTMDNTGKIWFTDSPRNQIGYIDVETKEITTKTIPKLDPVMADNKPIFIQADFDDNIWITIVNKNKILKYIPDDDVFKILELPERDSLPFALSIDSDGNIWYTATGIGKIGYIDPNEGKITQYSKEIPLDGPEFLLFDKNEDVWIAEHTGTSITKFNPILETFESISVPDEESLPFGMTFDRYGNIWFAQHVIDSIGVYDPDNNDL
;
A
#
# COMPACT_ATOMS: atom_id res chain seq x y z
N ASN A 1 9.32 2.54 -25.88
CA ASN A 1 9.49 3.06 -24.52
C ASN A 1 8.53 2.29 -23.64
N GLY A 2 9.05 1.33 -22.80
CA GLY A 2 8.25 0.51 -21.91
C GLY A 2 7.54 1.33 -20.82
N LEU A 3 6.47 0.78 -20.26
CA LEU A 3 5.84 1.26 -19.03
C LEU A 3 6.82 1.00 -17.86
N ALA A 4 6.91 1.92 -16.92
CA ALA A 4 7.64 1.71 -15.66
C ALA A 4 6.61 1.50 -14.55
N THR A 5 6.08 0.31 -14.52
CA THR A 5 5.04 -0.15 -13.60
C THR A 5 5.68 -0.87 -12.42
N MET A 6 5.27 -0.56 -11.20
CA MET A 6 5.73 -1.25 -9.99
C MET A 6 4.64 -2.13 -9.40
N PHE A 7 3.41 -1.64 -9.35
CA PHE A 7 2.29 -2.34 -8.71
C PHE A 7 1.10 -2.45 -9.65
N LEU A 8 0.35 -3.52 -9.45
CA LEU A 8 -0.84 -3.88 -10.21
C LEU A 8 -1.97 -4.23 -9.24
N THR A 9 -3.20 -3.98 -9.67
CA THR A 9 -4.41 -4.50 -9.02
C THR A 9 -5.41 -4.93 -10.09
N MET A 10 -6.32 -5.80 -9.74
CA MET A 10 -7.41 -6.19 -10.64
C MET A 10 -8.74 -5.74 -10.02
N ASP A 11 -9.59 -5.13 -10.84
CA ASP A 11 -10.95 -4.77 -10.46
C ASP A 11 -11.92 -5.97 -10.65
N ASN A 12 -13.16 -5.85 -10.17
CA ASN A 12 -14.17 -6.90 -10.28
C ASN A 12 -14.62 -7.13 -11.73
N THR A 13 -14.32 -6.20 -12.65
CA THR A 13 -14.60 -6.35 -14.09
C THR A 13 -13.50 -7.13 -14.82
N GLY A 14 -12.40 -7.47 -14.13
CA GLY A 14 -11.27 -8.20 -14.67
C GLY A 14 -10.21 -7.33 -15.36
N LYS A 15 -10.32 -6.00 -15.30
CA LYS A 15 -9.26 -5.11 -15.78
C LYS A 15 -8.07 -5.11 -14.83
N ILE A 16 -6.86 -5.14 -15.38
CA ILE A 16 -5.63 -5.04 -14.61
C ILE A 16 -5.15 -3.60 -14.64
N TRP A 17 -5.28 -2.92 -13.51
CA TRP A 17 -4.85 -1.54 -13.33
C TRP A 17 -3.37 -1.46 -12.94
N PHE A 18 -2.70 -0.38 -13.37
CA PHE A 18 -1.30 -0.12 -13.11
C PHE A 18 -0.99 1.37 -12.94
N THR A 19 0.11 1.67 -12.26
CA THR A 19 0.71 3.01 -12.21
C THR A 19 1.78 3.13 -13.28
N ASP A 20 1.90 4.30 -13.92
CA ASP A 20 3.03 4.70 -14.78
C ASP A 20 3.62 6.01 -14.25
N SER A 21 4.49 5.87 -13.24
CA SER A 21 5.05 7.00 -12.50
C SER A 21 5.82 7.99 -13.40
N PRO A 22 6.67 7.55 -14.33
CA PRO A 22 7.40 8.46 -15.22
C PRO A 22 6.51 9.31 -16.13
N ARG A 23 5.28 8.85 -16.44
CA ARG A 23 4.34 9.59 -17.29
C ARG A 23 3.23 10.27 -16.51
N ASN A 24 3.26 10.19 -15.17
CA ASN A 24 2.21 10.74 -14.31
C ASN A 24 0.81 10.21 -14.69
N GLN A 25 0.70 8.89 -14.87
CA GLN A 25 -0.51 8.23 -15.33
C GLN A 25 -0.85 7.02 -14.47
N ILE A 26 -2.13 6.66 -14.48
CA ILE A 26 -2.61 5.31 -14.25
C ILE A 26 -3.14 4.75 -15.56
N GLY A 27 -3.29 3.44 -15.63
CA GLY A 27 -3.93 2.81 -16.77
C GLY A 27 -4.46 1.44 -16.43
N TYR A 28 -5.18 0.85 -17.37
CA TYR A 28 -5.59 -0.53 -17.25
C TYR A 28 -5.38 -1.30 -18.55
N ILE A 29 -5.25 -2.59 -18.43
CA ILE A 29 -5.26 -3.56 -19.50
C ILE A 29 -6.58 -4.29 -19.43
N ASP A 30 -7.35 -4.24 -20.50
CA ASP A 30 -8.48 -5.13 -20.69
C ASP A 30 -7.93 -6.52 -21.09
N VAL A 31 -8.19 -7.53 -20.26
CA VAL A 31 -7.57 -8.86 -20.46
C VAL A 31 -8.15 -9.63 -21.65
N GLU A 32 -9.36 -9.28 -22.10
CA GLU A 32 -10.03 -9.90 -23.24
C GLU A 32 -9.54 -9.30 -24.56
N THR A 33 -9.57 -7.97 -24.65
CA THR A 33 -9.21 -7.25 -25.90
C THR A 33 -7.71 -7.01 -26.04
N LYS A 34 -6.94 -7.08 -24.93
CA LYS A 34 -5.52 -6.71 -24.83
C LYS A 34 -5.26 -5.22 -25.03
N GLU A 35 -6.29 -4.41 -25.03
CA GLU A 35 -6.16 -2.96 -25.17
C GLU A 35 -5.68 -2.32 -23.87
N ILE A 36 -4.81 -1.31 -24.00
CA ILE A 36 -4.31 -0.50 -22.91
C ILE A 36 -4.93 0.87 -22.96
N THR A 37 -5.59 1.26 -21.88
CA THR A 37 -6.12 2.61 -21.70
C THR A 37 -5.34 3.31 -20.58
N THR A 38 -5.01 4.59 -20.76
CA THR A 38 -4.31 5.38 -19.75
C THR A 38 -5.07 6.66 -19.41
N LYS A 39 -4.88 7.12 -18.16
CA LYS A 39 -5.45 8.35 -17.62
C LYS A 39 -4.35 9.18 -16.98
N THR A 40 -4.22 10.43 -17.39
CA THR A 40 -3.26 11.35 -16.78
C THR A 40 -3.77 11.82 -15.44
N ILE A 41 -2.94 11.71 -14.42
CA ILE A 41 -3.22 12.24 -13.09
C ILE A 41 -3.17 13.77 -13.15
N PRO A 42 -4.17 14.48 -12.59
CA PRO A 42 -4.19 15.94 -12.60
C PRO A 42 -2.95 16.52 -11.89
N LYS A 43 -2.62 17.75 -12.22
CA LYS A 43 -1.54 18.47 -11.55
C LYS A 43 -1.94 18.75 -10.10
N LEU A 44 -1.20 18.16 -9.15
CA LEU A 44 -1.51 18.23 -7.70
C LEU A 44 -0.78 19.36 -6.98
N ASP A 45 0.23 19.95 -7.60
CA ASP A 45 1.03 21.01 -7.03
C ASP A 45 1.41 22.03 -8.12
N PRO A 46 1.25 23.33 -7.90
CA PRO A 46 1.56 24.34 -8.90
C PRO A 46 3.07 24.50 -9.16
N VAL A 47 3.91 24.15 -8.21
CA VAL A 47 5.37 24.36 -8.28
C VAL A 47 6.11 23.10 -8.70
N MET A 48 5.77 21.95 -8.09
CA MET A 48 6.39 20.67 -8.41
C MET A 48 5.51 19.93 -9.44
N ALA A 49 6.00 19.83 -10.67
CA ALA A 49 5.20 19.32 -11.79
C ALA A 49 4.92 17.81 -11.71
N ASP A 50 5.88 17.02 -11.21
CA ASP A 50 5.81 15.58 -11.30
C ASP A 50 5.17 14.95 -10.07
N ASN A 51 4.04 14.27 -10.26
CA ASN A 51 3.52 13.34 -9.29
C ASN A 51 4.30 12.02 -9.41
N LYS A 52 4.41 11.29 -8.28
CA LYS A 52 4.97 9.94 -8.27
C LYS A 52 3.92 8.95 -7.79
N PRO A 53 3.00 8.52 -8.67
CA PRO A 53 2.09 7.43 -8.34
C PRO A 53 2.90 6.14 -8.16
N ILE A 54 2.72 5.47 -7.03
CA ILE A 54 3.45 4.24 -6.69
C ILE A 54 2.49 3.06 -6.58
N PHE A 55 1.79 2.96 -5.46
CA PHE A 55 0.89 1.83 -5.21
C PHE A 55 -0.49 2.08 -5.82
N ILE A 56 -1.17 1.01 -6.17
CA ILE A 56 -2.51 1.04 -6.76
C ILE A 56 -3.35 -0.11 -6.22
N GLN A 57 -4.59 0.18 -5.84
CA GLN A 57 -5.52 -0.80 -5.29
C GLN A 57 -6.95 -0.51 -5.78
N ALA A 58 -7.66 -1.52 -6.27
CA ALA A 58 -9.08 -1.43 -6.55
C ALA A 58 -9.88 -1.69 -5.26
N ASP A 59 -10.91 -0.88 -4.98
CA ASP A 59 -11.84 -1.14 -3.89
C ASP A 59 -13.02 -2.05 -4.34
N PHE A 60 -13.92 -2.38 -3.41
CA PHE A 60 -15.04 -3.29 -3.68
C PHE A 60 -16.07 -2.72 -4.67
N ASP A 61 -16.06 -1.38 -4.87
CA ASP A 61 -16.91 -0.65 -5.81
C ASP A 61 -16.17 -0.32 -7.12
N ASP A 62 -15.02 -0.96 -7.39
CA ASP A 62 -14.17 -0.75 -8.56
C ASP A 62 -13.57 0.66 -8.68
N ASN A 63 -13.56 1.45 -7.61
CA ASN A 63 -12.77 2.66 -7.60
C ASN A 63 -11.29 2.32 -7.39
N ILE A 64 -10.44 3.14 -7.95
CA ILE A 64 -9.00 2.91 -7.96
C ILE A 64 -8.30 3.89 -7.04
N TRP A 65 -7.62 3.37 -6.02
CA TRP A 65 -6.87 4.14 -5.05
C TRP A 65 -5.39 4.13 -5.39
N ILE A 66 -4.74 5.29 -5.28
CA ILE A 66 -3.37 5.49 -5.73
C ILE A 66 -2.62 6.33 -4.70
N THR A 67 -1.45 5.86 -4.26
CA THR A 67 -0.54 6.67 -3.46
C THR A 67 0.30 7.59 -4.32
N ILE A 68 0.43 8.86 -3.91
CA ILE A 68 1.32 9.85 -4.53
C ILE A 68 2.42 10.18 -3.54
N VAL A 69 3.47 9.35 -3.54
CA VAL A 69 4.48 9.32 -2.49
C VAL A 69 5.15 10.68 -2.23
N ASN A 70 5.41 11.47 -3.26
CA ASN A 70 6.08 12.76 -3.14
C ASN A 70 5.16 13.97 -2.94
N LYS A 71 3.85 13.76 -2.73
CA LYS A 71 2.86 14.85 -2.60
C LYS A 71 2.02 14.76 -1.34
N ASN A 72 2.30 13.82 -0.44
CA ASN A 72 1.52 13.64 0.79
C ASN A 72 0.01 13.41 0.52
N LYS A 73 -0.32 12.71 -0.57
CA LYS A 73 -1.69 12.54 -1.03
C LYS A 73 -1.99 11.10 -1.40
N ILE A 74 -3.24 10.73 -1.22
CA ILE A 74 -3.84 9.53 -1.80
C ILE A 74 -4.96 9.99 -2.72
N LEU A 75 -5.05 9.37 -3.91
CA LEU A 75 -6.09 9.66 -4.88
C LEU A 75 -7.09 8.52 -4.93
N LYS A 76 -8.36 8.85 -5.13
CA LYS A 76 -9.42 7.94 -5.53
C LYS A 76 -9.84 8.30 -6.95
N TYR A 77 -9.61 7.43 -7.91
CA TYR A 77 -10.17 7.55 -9.25
C TYR A 77 -11.46 6.76 -9.33
N ILE A 78 -12.52 7.39 -9.81
CA ILE A 78 -13.85 6.79 -10.01
C ILE A 78 -14.02 6.57 -11.51
N PRO A 79 -13.90 5.31 -12.00
CA PRO A 79 -13.92 5.04 -13.44
C PRO A 79 -15.22 5.44 -14.13
N ASP A 80 -16.37 5.24 -13.48
CA ASP A 80 -17.69 5.53 -14.04
C ASP A 80 -17.90 7.03 -14.29
N ASP A 81 -17.36 7.88 -13.44
CA ASP A 81 -17.47 9.33 -13.53
C ASP A 81 -16.27 9.98 -14.26
N ASP A 82 -15.21 9.24 -14.49
CA ASP A 82 -13.90 9.70 -14.99
C ASP A 82 -13.32 10.85 -14.15
N VAL A 83 -13.37 10.72 -12.81
CA VAL A 83 -12.99 11.77 -11.85
C VAL A 83 -11.95 11.29 -10.86
N PHE A 84 -10.93 12.13 -10.59
CA PHE A 84 -10.01 11.98 -9.47
C PHE A 84 -10.49 12.79 -8.27
N LYS A 85 -10.66 12.14 -7.12
CA LYS A 85 -10.79 12.78 -5.81
C LYS A 85 -9.41 12.78 -5.14
N ILE A 86 -9.05 13.90 -4.52
CA ILE A 86 -7.74 14.10 -3.90
C ILE A 86 -7.92 14.13 -2.39
N LEU A 87 -7.23 13.26 -1.67
CA LEU A 87 -7.18 13.22 -0.22
C LEU A 87 -5.79 13.65 0.23
N GLU A 88 -5.75 14.71 1.04
CA GLU A 88 -4.52 15.18 1.68
C GLU A 88 -4.34 14.47 3.01
N LEU A 89 -3.17 13.90 3.25
CA LEU A 89 -2.86 13.26 4.52
C LEU A 89 -2.62 14.30 5.62
N PRO A 90 -3.01 14.02 6.88
CA PRO A 90 -3.01 15.01 7.96
C PRO A 90 -1.62 15.56 8.30
N GLU A 91 -0.60 14.69 8.20
CA GLU A 91 0.78 15.05 8.53
C GLU A 91 1.63 15.21 7.28
N ARG A 92 2.50 16.22 7.31
CA ARG A 92 3.46 16.45 6.22
C ARG A 92 4.50 15.34 6.18
N ASP A 93 5.10 15.17 5.02
CA ASP A 93 6.19 14.22 4.79
C ASP A 93 5.81 12.76 5.11
N SER A 94 4.52 12.44 5.05
CA SER A 94 4.00 11.09 5.30
C SER A 94 4.55 10.05 4.31
N LEU A 95 4.89 10.45 3.07
CA LEU A 95 5.36 9.55 2.00
C LEU A 95 4.49 8.29 1.91
N PRO A 96 3.19 8.40 1.56
CA PRO A 96 2.30 7.24 1.49
C PRO A 96 2.82 6.24 0.45
N PHE A 97 2.97 4.97 0.85
CA PHE A 97 3.54 3.96 -0.05
C PHE A 97 2.53 2.86 -0.38
N ALA A 98 2.27 1.91 0.50
CA ALA A 98 1.35 0.81 0.23
C ALA A 98 -0.11 1.13 0.56
N LEU A 99 -1.02 0.38 -0.07
CA LEU A 99 -2.46 0.36 0.21
C LEU A 99 -2.93 -1.08 0.41
N SER A 100 -3.91 -1.26 1.27
CA SER A 100 -4.70 -2.50 1.39
C SER A 100 -6.12 -2.14 1.83
N ILE A 101 -7.05 -3.09 1.73
CA ILE A 101 -8.46 -2.87 2.06
C ILE A 101 -8.88 -3.89 3.11
N ASP A 102 -9.49 -3.44 4.21
CA ASP A 102 -10.08 -4.32 5.21
C ASP A 102 -11.46 -4.84 4.79
N SER A 103 -12.04 -5.74 5.60
CA SER A 103 -13.35 -6.33 5.30
C SER A 103 -14.51 -5.32 5.33
N ASP A 104 -14.35 -4.18 6.01
CA ASP A 104 -15.32 -3.10 6.07
C ASP A 104 -15.20 -2.13 4.88
N GLY A 105 -14.17 -2.31 4.04
CA GLY A 105 -13.89 -1.49 2.85
C GLY A 105 -13.06 -0.24 3.15
N ASN A 106 -12.49 -0.09 4.35
CA ASN A 106 -11.59 1.02 4.64
C ASN A 106 -10.26 0.84 3.88
N ILE A 107 -9.69 1.94 3.43
CA ILE A 107 -8.46 1.96 2.66
C ILE A 107 -7.29 2.23 3.60
N TRP A 108 -6.58 1.19 3.96
CA TRP A 108 -5.39 1.28 4.79
C TRP A 108 -4.17 1.68 3.99
N TYR A 109 -3.27 2.44 4.61
CA TYR A 109 -2.05 2.90 3.98
C TYR A 109 -0.87 2.92 4.95
N THR A 110 0.33 2.79 4.41
CA THR A 110 1.56 3.06 5.13
C THR A 110 1.98 4.51 4.91
N ALA A 111 2.42 5.18 5.98
CA ALA A 111 2.99 6.52 5.98
C ALA A 111 4.48 6.40 6.30
N THR A 112 5.24 5.93 5.30
CA THR A 112 6.64 5.51 5.40
C THR A 112 7.54 6.59 5.97
N GLY A 113 7.33 7.85 5.56
CA GLY A 113 8.18 8.97 5.98
C GLY A 113 8.05 9.37 7.45
N ILE A 114 6.95 9.01 8.10
CA ILE A 114 6.67 9.35 9.51
C ILE A 114 6.49 8.11 10.41
N GLY A 115 6.74 6.91 9.87
CA GLY A 115 6.68 5.66 10.61
C GLY A 115 5.30 5.33 11.19
N LYS A 116 4.23 5.58 10.41
CA LYS A 116 2.84 5.34 10.82
C LYS A 116 2.10 4.46 9.82
N ILE A 117 0.97 3.94 10.26
CA ILE A 117 -0.09 3.41 9.39
C ILE A 117 -1.37 4.20 9.62
N GLY A 118 -2.30 4.11 8.71
CA GLY A 118 -3.62 4.72 8.88
C GLY A 118 -4.63 4.13 7.90
N TYR A 119 -5.87 4.52 8.09
CA TYR A 119 -6.91 4.19 7.12
C TYR A 119 -7.80 5.38 6.79
N ILE A 120 -8.44 5.30 5.66
CA ILE A 120 -9.41 6.25 5.12
C ILE A 120 -10.76 5.52 5.04
N ASP A 121 -11.80 6.10 5.67
CA ASP A 121 -13.18 5.71 5.37
C ASP A 121 -13.51 6.20 3.95
N PRO A 122 -13.82 5.30 3.00
CA PRO A 122 -14.02 5.69 1.60
C PRO A 122 -15.30 6.49 1.35
N ASN A 123 -16.26 6.49 2.30
CA ASN A 123 -17.54 7.19 2.23
C ASN A 123 -17.44 8.61 2.80
N GLU A 124 -16.84 8.72 3.99
CA GLU A 124 -16.72 10.00 4.70
C GLU A 124 -15.44 10.75 4.36
N GLY A 125 -14.42 10.08 3.83
CA GLY A 125 -13.08 10.62 3.62
C GLY A 125 -12.34 10.92 4.92
N LYS A 126 -12.82 10.38 6.04
CA LYS A 126 -12.19 10.54 7.35
C LYS A 126 -10.92 9.69 7.42
N ILE A 127 -9.85 10.31 7.91
CA ILE A 127 -8.55 9.65 8.06
C ILE A 127 -8.26 9.40 9.54
N THR A 128 -7.90 8.17 9.86
CA THR A 128 -7.42 7.77 11.19
C THR A 128 -5.98 7.26 11.05
N GLN A 129 -5.10 7.62 11.98
CA GLN A 129 -3.69 7.22 11.97
C GLN A 129 -3.29 6.57 13.29
N TYR A 130 -2.39 5.60 13.22
CA TYR A 130 -1.83 4.88 14.35
C TYR A 130 -0.31 4.95 14.35
N SER A 131 0.26 5.05 15.55
CA SER A 131 1.70 5.02 15.77
C SER A 131 2.01 4.30 17.07
N LYS A 132 3.16 3.64 17.13
CA LYS A 132 3.71 3.16 18.40
C LYS A 132 4.65 4.22 19.02
N GLU A 133 5.07 4.01 20.28
CA GLU A 133 5.98 4.90 21.01
C GLU A 133 7.30 5.12 20.24
N ILE A 134 7.88 4.02 19.73
CA ILE A 134 8.97 4.08 18.75
C ILE A 134 8.33 3.93 17.37
N PRO A 135 8.42 4.93 16.47
CA PRO A 135 7.82 4.84 15.15
C PRO A 135 8.23 3.58 14.39
N LEU A 136 7.37 3.12 13.47
CA LEU A 136 7.71 2.06 12.53
C LEU A 136 8.90 2.48 11.67
N ASP A 137 9.82 1.58 11.39
CA ASP A 137 11.02 1.87 10.63
C ASP A 137 10.80 1.58 9.13
N GLY A 138 10.32 2.62 8.43
CA GLY A 138 10.03 2.56 7.01
C GLY A 138 8.95 1.54 6.63
N PRO A 139 7.71 1.68 7.12
CA PRO A 139 6.63 0.77 6.74
C PRO A 139 6.31 0.94 5.26
N GLU A 140 6.58 -0.07 4.43
CA GLU A 140 6.40 -0.02 2.97
C GLU A 140 5.45 -1.06 2.43
N PHE A 141 5.01 -2.01 3.25
CA PHE A 141 4.00 -2.99 2.83
C PHE A 141 3.06 -3.31 3.98
N LEU A 142 1.80 -3.60 3.66
CA LEU A 142 0.82 -4.05 4.65
C LEU A 142 -0.20 -5.01 4.03
N LEU A 143 -0.68 -5.93 4.84
CA LEU A 143 -1.74 -6.87 4.48
C LEU A 143 -2.51 -7.30 5.74
N PHE A 144 -3.71 -7.88 5.55
CA PHE A 144 -4.57 -8.36 6.63
C PHE A 144 -4.49 -9.88 6.75
N ASP A 145 -4.50 -10.36 7.97
CA ASP A 145 -4.75 -11.76 8.24
C ASP A 145 -6.26 -12.06 8.37
N LYS A 146 -6.60 -13.33 8.59
CA LYS A 146 -7.99 -13.81 8.77
C LYS A 146 -8.71 -13.22 10.00
N ASN A 147 -8.00 -12.60 10.93
CA ASN A 147 -8.54 -11.98 12.13
C ASN A 147 -8.63 -10.46 12.00
N GLU A 148 -8.36 -9.91 10.80
CA GLU A 148 -8.28 -8.46 10.52
C GLU A 148 -7.12 -7.77 11.26
N ASP A 149 -6.12 -8.50 11.73
CA ASP A 149 -4.88 -7.89 12.19
C ASP A 149 -4.03 -7.45 10.99
N VAL A 150 -3.40 -6.28 11.11
CA VAL A 150 -2.57 -5.69 10.05
C VAL A 150 -1.13 -6.12 10.22
N TRP A 151 -0.57 -6.75 9.21
CA TRP A 151 0.84 -7.10 9.16
C TRP A 151 1.60 -6.11 8.30
N ILE A 152 2.72 -5.60 8.81
CA ILE A 152 3.49 -4.49 8.23
C ILE A 152 4.93 -4.93 8.05
N ALA A 153 5.48 -4.74 6.84
CA ALA A 153 6.91 -4.89 6.60
C ALA A 153 7.60 -3.54 6.87
N GLU A 154 8.56 -3.54 7.80
CA GLU A 154 9.39 -2.37 8.12
C GLU A 154 10.66 -2.40 7.26
N HIS A 155 10.57 -1.82 6.06
CA HIS A 155 11.58 -1.97 5.00
C HIS A 155 12.94 -1.36 5.31
N THR A 156 13.02 -0.27 6.07
CA THR A 156 14.32 0.29 6.52
C THR A 156 14.76 -0.26 7.87
N GLY A 157 13.89 -1.04 8.50
CA GLY A 157 14.16 -1.80 9.70
C GLY A 157 14.44 -3.28 9.42
N THR A 158 14.42 -4.07 10.48
CA THR A 158 14.62 -5.53 10.44
C THR A 158 13.45 -6.26 11.07
N SER A 159 12.24 -5.73 10.89
CA SER A 159 11.06 -6.25 11.58
C SER A 159 9.87 -6.45 10.64
N ILE A 160 9.04 -7.42 11.01
CA ILE A 160 7.66 -7.50 10.60
C ILE A 160 6.83 -7.12 11.83
N THR A 161 5.90 -6.19 11.68
CA THR A 161 5.09 -5.74 12.82
C THR A 161 3.64 -6.09 12.60
N LYS A 162 3.03 -6.70 13.62
CA LYS A 162 1.60 -6.94 13.71
C LYS A 162 0.93 -5.78 14.43
N PHE A 163 -0.18 -5.28 13.91
CA PHE A 163 -1.03 -4.29 14.55
C PHE A 163 -2.45 -4.85 14.70
N ASN A 164 -2.99 -4.80 15.92
CA ASN A 164 -4.36 -5.16 16.19
C ASN A 164 -5.24 -3.89 16.22
N PRO A 165 -6.17 -3.70 15.26
CA PRO A 165 -6.97 -2.47 15.17
C PRO A 165 -7.96 -2.28 16.32
N ILE A 166 -8.41 -3.37 16.95
CA ILE A 166 -9.40 -3.32 18.05
C ILE A 166 -8.73 -2.90 19.36
N LEU A 167 -7.52 -3.42 19.62
CA LEU A 167 -6.77 -3.13 20.84
C LEU A 167 -5.82 -1.95 20.67
N GLU A 168 -5.62 -1.50 19.45
CA GLU A 168 -4.66 -0.46 19.05
C GLU A 168 -3.21 -0.79 19.52
N THR A 169 -2.84 -2.06 19.46
CA THR A 169 -1.54 -2.55 19.94
C THR A 169 -0.65 -3.01 18.80
N PHE A 170 0.66 -2.74 18.93
CA PHE A 170 1.69 -3.20 18.01
C PHE A 170 2.56 -4.27 18.64
N GLU A 171 2.88 -5.30 17.88
CA GLU A 171 3.82 -6.37 18.23
C GLU A 171 4.84 -6.50 17.10
N SER A 172 6.13 -6.30 17.39
CA SER A 172 7.18 -6.38 16.39
C SER A 172 7.95 -7.70 16.54
N ILE A 173 8.12 -8.36 15.40
CA ILE A 173 8.89 -9.59 15.24
C ILE A 173 10.19 -9.24 14.52
N SER A 174 11.33 -9.37 15.21
CA SER A 174 12.63 -9.10 14.60
C SER A 174 13.00 -10.21 13.62
N VAL A 175 13.39 -9.83 12.42
CA VAL A 175 14.00 -10.75 11.45
C VAL A 175 15.49 -10.89 11.82
N PRO A 176 16.05 -12.10 11.89
CA PRO A 176 17.39 -12.33 12.42
C PRO A 176 18.52 -11.65 11.65
N ASP A 177 18.35 -11.41 10.37
CA ASP A 177 19.35 -10.78 9.52
C ASP A 177 19.19 -9.26 9.52
N GLU A 178 20.20 -8.53 9.97
CA GLU A 178 20.19 -7.06 10.06
C GLU A 178 20.12 -6.37 8.69
N GLU A 179 20.43 -7.07 7.61
CA GLU A 179 20.35 -6.57 6.24
C GLU A 179 19.11 -7.09 5.50
N SER A 180 18.14 -7.70 6.20
CA SER A 180 16.99 -8.36 5.57
C SER A 180 16.11 -7.43 4.75
N LEU A 181 15.87 -6.22 5.23
CA LEU A 181 14.99 -5.22 4.64
C LEU A 181 13.69 -5.85 4.09
N PRO A 182 12.79 -6.31 4.99
CA PRO A 182 11.58 -7.02 4.58
C PRO A 182 10.69 -6.12 3.73
N PHE A 183 10.14 -6.68 2.65
CA PHE A 183 9.31 -5.95 1.70
C PHE A 183 8.02 -6.72 1.41
N GLY A 184 7.66 -6.89 0.14
CA GLY A 184 6.42 -7.54 -0.26
C GLY A 184 6.13 -8.83 0.52
N MET A 185 4.94 -8.93 1.08
CA MET A 185 4.49 -10.05 1.91
C MET A 185 3.26 -10.72 1.32
N THR A 186 3.06 -11.97 1.64
CA THR A 186 1.84 -12.72 1.33
C THR A 186 1.62 -13.83 2.36
N PHE A 187 0.36 -14.26 2.52
CA PHE A 187 0.04 -15.44 3.31
C PHE A 187 0.02 -16.70 2.44
N ASP A 188 0.49 -17.79 3.00
CA ASP A 188 0.18 -19.10 2.44
C ASP A 188 -1.20 -19.60 2.96
N ARG A 189 -1.62 -20.77 2.47
CA ARG A 189 -2.88 -21.41 2.86
C ARG A 189 -2.95 -21.84 4.34
N TYR A 190 -1.81 -21.86 5.02
CA TYR A 190 -1.72 -22.25 6.42
C TYR A 190 -1.69 -21.04 7.36
N GLY A 191 -1.55 -19.82 6.81
CA GLY A 191 -1.47 -18.58 7.54
C GLY A 191 -0.05 -18.13 7.85
N ASN A 192 0.97 -18.81 7.30
CA ASN A 192 2.35 -18.34 7.40
C ASN A 192 2.55 -17.11 6.54
N ILE A 193 3.37 -16.18 7.01
CA ILE A 193 3.73 -14.96 6.30
C ILE A 193 5.03 -15.18 5.55
N TRP A 194 4.96 -15.11 4.23
CA TRP A 194 6.12 -15.11 3.36
C TRP A 194 6.49 -13.70 2.99
N PHE A 195 7.75 -13.33 3.08
CA PHE A 195 8.23 -11.98 2.77
C PHE A 195 9.56 -12.01 2.03
N ALA A 196 9.73 -11.03 1.14
CA ALA A 196 11.00 -10.84 0.45
C ALA A 196 12.01 -10.16 1.38
N GLN A 197 13.25 -10.61 1.38
CA GLN A 197 14.42 -9.99 2.00
C GLN A 197 15.33 -9.49 0.88
N HIS A 198 14.99 -8.34 0.31
CA HIS A 198 15.43 -8.02 -1.04
C HIS A 198 16.90 -7.61 -1.14
N VAL A 199 17.57 -7.27 -0.04
CA VAL A 199 19.01 -6.92 -0.05
C VAL A 199 19.90 -8.16 0.04
N ILE A 200 19.42 -9.21 0.69
CA ILE A 200 20.18 -10.46 0.88
C ILE A 200 19.75 -11.59 -0.05
N ASP A 201 18.96 -11.27 -1.09
CA ASP A 201 18.49 -12.21 -2.11
C ASP A 201 17.83 -13.47 -1.53
N SER A 202 17.01 -13.31 -0.49
CA SER A 202 16.34 -14.42 0.20
C SER A 202 14.85 -14.18 0.42
N ILE A 203 14.17 -15.23 0.87
CA ILE A 203 12.76 -15.21 1.25
C ILE A 203 12.67 -15.72 2.68
N GLY A 204 12.04 -14.92 3.55
CA GLY A 204 11.71 -15.32 4.91
C GLY A 204 10.31 -15.90 5.00
N VAL A 205 10.09 -16.74 6.00
CA VAL A 205 8.77 -17.24 6.37
C VAL A 205 8.62 -17.15 7.88
N TYR A 206 7.49 -16.61 8.31
CA TYR A 206 7.13 -16.52 9.72
C TYR A 206 5.82 -17.29 9.96
N ASP A 207 5.83 -18.18 10.95
CA ASP A 207 4.66 -18.92 11.43
C ASP A 207 4.07 -18.23 12.66
N PRO A 208 2.95 -17.49 12.54
CA PRO A 208 2.35 -16.78 13.67
C PRO A 208 1.80 -17.70 14.76
N ASP A 209 1.38 -18.92 14.42
CA ASP A 209 0.80 -19.86 15.37
C ASP A 209 1.86 -20.45 16.31
N ASN A 210 3.10 -20.61 15.83
CA ASN A 210 4.22 -21.16 16.60
C ASN A 210 5.24 -20.10 17.01
N ASN A 211 5.10 -18.86 16.56
CA ASN A 211 6.07 -17.76 16.73
C ASN A 211 7.48 -18.18 16.28
N ASP A 212 7.56 -18.78 15.09
CA ASP A 212 8.77 -19.34 14.49
C ASP A 212 9.06 -18.65 13.14
N LEU A 213 10.37 -18.30 12.93
CA LEU A 213 10.84 -17.51 11.78
C LEU A 213 11.97 -18.23 11.06
#